data_e56bf7d1d679238b7d175923e18ac778
#
_entry.id   e56bf7d1d679238b7d175923e18ac778
#
_cell.length_a   1.000
_cell.length_b   1.000
_cell.length_c   1.000
_cell.angle_alpha   90.00
_cell.angle_beta   90.00
_cell.angle_gamma   90.00
#
_symmetry.space_group_name_H-M   'P 1'
#
loop_
_entity.id
_entity.type
_entity.pdbx_description
1 polymer ?
#
loop_
_entity_poly.entity_id
_entity_poly.type
_entity_poly.pdbx_seq_one_letter_code
_entity_poly.pdbx_strand_id
1 'polypeptide(L)'
;MPRRLDVLDAPVRLTHDGGELLARAGEPLLLSLLVGKGFVLSRSPKLHRPRGPYCLRGACEGCLVRVDGVPNLMACQTLAAEGQKVETQNVIGSRKLDVLEATDYLFPRGMDHHRLFAGVRGVSALVQAFARRVSGLGRLADHAEPPREAKRLEIDVLVVGGGTAGLSAAAELGARGLLADDQLALGGALRVLDPPRAEALVRRARASGCKLRPRTSVIGLYVEDRERALTALLVGPEGAISVSARRVVLAPGSHDPVPLFENNDLPGVMSARAALSLLRQGVLVGERVAVVGDGRFAAHFVEASSELATSTLLDSEMVLSAHGKPSVSSVKVRAGSIERRLRVDAVIVDGPAPPAFELGVQAGGTTRFVPERGYLLELDAERRVAPHVFAAGSAAGSSDSEEDGKGAARVALASL
;
A
#
# COMPACT_ATOMS: atom_id res chain seq x y z
N MET A 1 21.58 3.28 -5.60
CA MET A 1 20.34 3.99 -5.96
C MET A 1 19.49 3.14 -6.87
N PRO A 2 18.14 3.30 -6.89
CA PRO A 2 17.28 2.56 -7.80
C PRO A 2 17.69 2.75 -9.26
N ARG A 3 17.69 1.67 -10.01
CA ARG A 3 18.01 1.71 -11.45
C ARG A 3 17.08 0.82 -12.26
N ARG A 4 16.82 1.23 -13.50
CA ARG A 4 16.05 0.43 -14.46
C ARG A 4 16.96 -0.63 -15.08
N LEU A 5 16.44 -1.82 -15.23
CA LEU A 5 17.16 -2.98 -15.78
C LEU A 5 16.93 -3.14 -17.29
N ASP A 6 15.84 -2.59 -17.79
CA ASP A 6 15.43 -2.66 -19.19
C ASP A 6 15.47 -1.30 -19.89
N VAL A 7 15.54 -1.29 -21.20
CA VAL A 7 15.45 -0.09 -22.01
C VAL A 7 13.99 0.34 -22.15
N LEU A 8 13.75 1.66 -22.14
CA LEU A 8 12.43 2.21 -22.40
C LEU A 8 12.22 2.30 -23.90
N ASP A 9 11.41 1.40 -24.47
CA ASP A 9 10.96 1.49 -25.84
C ASP A 9 9.80 2.48 -25.92
N ALA A 10 9.90 3.50 -26.79
CA ALA A 10 8.90 4.56 -26.99
C ALA A 10 8.42 5.21 -25.65
N PRO A 11 9.32 5.86 -24.89
CA PRO A 11 8.96 6.45 -23.61
C PRO A 11 8.00 7.61 -23.76
N VAL A 12 7.06 7.75 -22.83
CA VAL A 12 6.28 8.96 -22.64
C VAL A 12 7.08 9.97 -21.83
N ARG A 13 6.90 11.25 -22.15
CA ARG A 13 7.55 12.38 -21.48
C ARG A 13 6.58 13.01 -20.49
N LEU A 14 7.05 13.20 -19.29
CA LEU A 14 6.35 13.92 -18.24
C LEU A 14 7.32 14.84 -17.52
N THR A 15 6.82 15.72 -16.68
CA THR A 15 7.67 16.62 -15.88
C THR A 15 7.56 16.26 -14.40
N HIS A 16 8.68 16.34 -13.67
CA HIS A 16 8.70 16.24 -12.21
C HIS A 16 9.49 17.41 -11.62
N ASP A 17 8.82 18.25 -10.82
CA ASP A 17 9.37 19.48 -10.24
C ASP A 17 10.03 20.38 -11.32
N GLY A 18 9.39 20.49 -12.49
CA GLY A 18 9.87 21.27 -13.61
C GLY A 18 10.99 20.63 -14.47
N GLY A 19 11.52 19.48 -14.08
CA GLY A 19 12.48 18.71 -14.86
C GLY A 19 11.83 17.60 -15.67
N GLU A 20 12.39 17.27 -16.84
CA GLU A 20 11.92 16.14 -17.66
C GLU A 20 12.11 14.80 -16.93
N LEU A 21 11.15 13.91 -17.11
CA LEU A 21 11.17 12.53 -16.66
C LEU A 21 10.58 11.62 -17.75
N LEU A 22 11.30 10.54 -18.06
CA LEU A 22 10.86 9.53 -19.01
C LEU A 22 10.25 8.34 -18.28
N ALA A 23 9.13 7.83 -18.81
CA ALA A 23 8.40 6.70 -18.28
C ALA A 23 7.93 5.77 -19.39
N ARG A 24 7.65 4.51 -19.08
CA ARG A 24 6.87 3.65 -19.98
C ARG A 24 5.40 4.02 -19.85
N ALA A 25 4.71 4.17 -20.98
CA ALA A 25 3.26 4.44 -20.97
C ALA A 25 2.51 3.37 -20.16
N GLY A 26 1.66 3.80 -19.23
CA GLY A 26 0.85 2.90 -18.41
C GLY A 26 1.59 2.15 -17.29
N GLU A 27 2.88 2.38 -17.06
CA GLU A 27 3.54 1.89 -15.84
C GLU A 27 3.11 2.73 -14.62
N PRO A 28 3.19 2.20 -13.38
CA PRO A 28 3.04 3.05 -12.21
C PRO A 28 4.08 4.18 -12.21
N LEU A 29 3.64 5.43 -12.01
CA LEU A 29 4.51 6.61 -11.95
C LEU A 29 5.70 6.42 -11.00
N LEU A 30 5.50 5.67 -9.94
CA LEU A 30 6.51 5.37 -8.94
C LEU A 30 7.80 4.81 -9.54
N LEU A 31 7.73 3.95 -10.57
CA LEU A 31 8.90 3.31 -11.16
C LEU A 31 9.86 4.37 -11.75
N SER A 32 9.33 5.24 -12.56
CA SER A 32 10.13 6.32 -13.19
C SER A 32 10.59 7.35 -12.17
N LEU A 33 9.77 7.69 -11.18
CA LEU A 33 10.17 8.59 -10.10
C LEU A 33 11.34 8.03 -9.29
N LEU A 34 11.32 6.74 -8.93
CA LEU A 34 12.41 6.09 -8.20
C LEU A 34 13.72 6.12 -9.00
N VAL A 35 13.66 5.75 -10.27
CA VAL A 35 14.84 5.71 -11.15
C VAL A 35 15.39 7.12 -11.41
N GLY A 36 14.52 8.08 -11.70
CA GLY A 36 14.94 9.44 -12.06
C GLY A 36 15.29 10.33 -10.85
N LYS A 37 14.73 10.06 -9.67
CA LYS A 37 14.81 11.00 -8.53
C LYS A 37 15.19 10.34 -7.20
N GLY A 38 15.25 9.01 -7.12
CA GLY A 38 15.55 8.26 -5.89
C GLY A 38 14.33 8.10 -4.98
N PHE A 39 14.58 7.71 -3.73
CA PHE A 39 13.54 7.28 -2.81
C PHE A 39 12.65 8.38 -2.23
N VAL A 40 13.09 9.64 -2.21
CA VAL A 40 12.31 10.74 -1.61
C VAL A 40 11.27 11.26 -2.59
N LEU A 41 10.00 11.09 -2.28
CA LEU A 41 8.87 11.50 -3.13
C LEU A 41 8.00 12.59 -2.51
N SER A 42 7.96 12.66 -1.20
CA SER A 42 7.21 13.69 -0.47
C SER A 42 7.87 13.96 0.88
N ARG A 43 7.30 14.90 1.64
CA ARG A 43 7.69 15.16 3.02
C ARG A 43 6.49 15.11 3.95
N SER A 44 6.72 14.79 5.23
CA SER A 44 5.65 14.79 6.22
C SER A 44 5.14 16.22 6.47
N PRO A 45 3.82 16.41 6.66
CA PRO A 45 3.25 17.77 6.77
C PRO A 45 3.76 18.58 7.98
N LYS A 46 4.15 17.93 9.08
CA LYS A 46 4.48 18.58 10.34
C LYS A 46 5.96 18.83 10.53
N LEU A 47 6.80 17.82 10.34
CA LEU A 47 8.24 17.88 10.61
C LEU A 47 9.07 17.88 9.35
N HIS A 48 8.43 17.87 8.19
CA HIS A 48 9.08 17.85 6.88
C HIS A 48 10.12 16.72 6.70
N ARG A 49 9.95 15.62 7.44
CA ARG A 49 10.76 14.41 7.27
C ARG A 49 10.54 13.83 5.87
N PRO A 50 11.62 13.40 5.20
CA PRO A 50 11.49 12.79 3.89
C PRO A 50 10.63 11.52 3.95
N ARG A 51 9.78 11.32 2.93
CA ARG A 51 8.91 10.15 2.78
C ARG A 51 9.21 9.46 1.46
N GLY A 52 9.20 8.14 1.49
CA GLY A 52 9.40 7.26 0.35
C GLY A 52 8.45 6.08 0.33
N PRO A 53 8.40 5.33 -0.78
CA PRO A 53 7.51 4.19 -0.92
C PRO A 53 7.92 3.05 0.01
N TYR A 54 6.92 2.42 0.66
CA TYR A 54 7.11 1.23 1.47
C TYR A 54 6.42 0.00 0.89
N CYS A 55 5.14 0.11 0.50
CA CYS A 55 4.30 -1.05 0.19
C CYS A 55 4.03 -1.31 -1.31
N LEU A 56 4.11 -0.30 -2.18
CA LEU A 56 3.74 -0.33 -3.61
C LEU A 56 2.30 -0.79 -3.93
N ARG A 57 1.40 -0.70 -2.98
CA ARG A 57 0.00 -1.16 -3.14
C ARG A 57 -1.06 -0.20 -2.59
N GLY A 58 -0.71 1.07 -2.41
CA GLY A 58 -1.67 2.08 -1.98
C GLY A 58 -1.99 2.10 -0.48
N ALA A 59 -1.23 1.37 0.37
CA ALA A 59 -1.56 1.23 1.79
C ALA A 59 -0.71 2.09 2.74
N CYS A 60 0.43 2.65 2.29
CA CYS A 60 1.40 3.28 3.21
C CYS A 60 1.51 4.80 3.09
N GLU A 61 0.87 5.42 2.09
CA GLU A 61 0.92 6.87 1.81
C GLU A 61 2.34 7.45 1.60
N GLY A 62 3.38 6.61 1.55
CA GLY A 62 4.78 7.05 1.41
C GLY A 62 5.14 7.59 0.02
N CYS A 63 4.32 7.33 -0.99
CA CYS A 63 4.55 7.75 -2.37
C CYS A 63 3.54 8.80 -2.87
N LEU A 64 3.02 9.63 -1.98
CA LEU A 64 2.09 10.70 -2.35
C LEU A 64 2.79 11.77 -3.18
N VAL A 65 2.15 12.13 -4.29
CA VAL A 65 2.59 13.19 -5.21
C VAL A 65 1.38 14.02 -5.65
N ARG A 66 1.64 15.21 -6.21
CA ARG A 66 0.64 15.98 -6.94
C ARG A 66 0.80 15.67 -8.41
N VAL A 67 -0.28 15.34 -9.11
CA VAL A 67 -0.30 15.10 -10.55
C VAL A 67 -1.36 15.96 -11.20
N ASP A 68 -0.97 16.75 -12.18
CA ASP A 68 -1.85 17.67 -12.94
C ASP A 68 -2.70 18.57 -12.02
N GLY A 69 -2.11 19.07 -10.94
CA GLY A 69 -2.78 19.92 -9.97
C GLY A 69 -3.61 19.19 -8.92
N VAL A 70 -3.77 17.86 -9.00
CA VAL A 70 -4.49 17.04 -8.00
C VAL A 70 -3.52 16.52 -6.95
N PRO A 71 -3.67 16.88 -5.67
CA PRO A 71 -2.78 16.44 -4.59
C PRO A 71 -3.13 15.04 -4.09
N ASN A 72 -2.21 14.46 -3.31
CA ASN A 72 -2.37 13.22 -2.57
C ASN A 72 -2.65 11.98 -3.45
N LEU A 73 -2.18 12.01 -4.70
CA LEU A 73 -2.21 10.83 -5.55
C LEU A 73 -1.04 9.90 -5.22
N MET A 74 -1.33 8.62 -5.05
CA MET A 74 -0.32 7.61 -4.78
C MET A 74 0.39 7.23 -6.08
N ALA A 75 1.67 7.57 -6.21
CA ALA A 75 2.44 7.28 -7.42
C ALA A 75 2.47 5.78 -7.79
N CYS A 76 2.33 4.88 -6.81
CA CYS A 76 2.26 3.44 -7.04
C CYS A 76 0.91 2.98 -7.66
N GLN A 77 -0.13 3.82 -7.60
CA GLN A 77 -1.47 3.55 -8.14
C GLN A 77 -1.84 4.48 -9.31
N THR A 78 -0.99 5.45 -9.61
CA THR A 78 -1.16 6.38 -10.73
C THR A 78 -0.35 5.90 -11.93
N LEU A 79 -0.98 5.81 -13.09
CA LEU A 79 -0.33 5.35 -14.32
C LEU A 79 0.34 6.52 -15.04
N ALA A 80 1.54 6.28 -15.57
CA ALA A 80 2.28 7.26 -16.36
C ALA A 80 1.62 7.48 -17.73
N ALA A 81 1.43 8.75 -18.09
CA ALA A 81 0.91 9.18 -19.39
C ALA A 81 1.68 10.38 -19.91
N GLU A 82 1.63 10.58 -21.24
CA GLU A 82 2.30 11.70 -21.92
C GLU A 82 1.83 13.04 -21.37
N GLY A 83 2.75 13.96 -21.15
CA GLY A 83 2.49 15.34 -20.76
C GLY A 83 2.12 15.56 -19.30
N GLN A 84 2.05 14.53 -18.46
CA GLN A 84 1.71 14.68 -17.04
C GLN A 84 2.70 15.59 -16.31
N LYS A 85 2.16 16.45 -15.44
CA LYS A 85 2.93 17.29 -14.53
C LYS A 85 2.90 16.71 -13.11
N VAL A 86 4.03 16.22 -12.65
CA VAL A 86 4.19 15.63 -11.31
C VAL A 86 4.97 16.60 -10.43
N GLU A 87 4.51 16.80 -9.19
CA GLU A 87 5.16 17.69 -8.23
C GLU A 87 5.32 16.96 -6.88
N THR A 88 6.48 17.16 -6.24
CA THR A 88 6.73 16.69 -4.87
C THR A 88 5.82 17.44 -3.89
N GLN A 89 5.20 16.74 -2.95
CA GLN A 89 4.29 17.33 -1.98
C GLN A 89 4.97 17.74 -0.68
N ASN A 90 4.36 18.72 0.01
CA ASN A 90 4.74 19.20 1.33
C ASN A 90 6.19 19.71 1.39
N VAL A 91 6.66 20.36 0.33
CA VAL A 91 8.01 20.95 0.23
C VAL A 91 7.91 22.46 0.25
N ILE A 92 8.77 23.13 1.05
CA ILE A 92 8.96 24.59 1.03
C ILE A 92 10.41 24.85 0.61
N GLY A 93 10.58 25.22 -0.64
CA GLY A 93 11.89 25.36 -1.30
C GLY A 93 12.07 24.32 -2.40
N SER A 94 12.91 23.33 -2.20
CA SER A 94 13.11 22.25 -3.17
C SER A 94 13.08 20.88 -2.50
N ARG A 95 12.88 19.83 -3.28
CA ARG A 95 12.92 18.44 -2.79
C ARG A 95 14.22 18.10 -2.05
N LYS A 96 15.35 18.68 -2.48
CA LYS A 96 16.68 18.45 -1.88
C LYS A 96 16.95 19.33 -0.66
N LEU A 97 16.37 20.53 -0.62
CA LEU A 97 16.58 21.50 0.45
C LEU A 97 15.22 22.08 0.85
N ASP A 98 14.64 21.55 1.90
CA ASP A 98 13.42 22.05 2.50
C ASP A 98 13.75 22.89 3.73
N VAL A 99 13.37 24.16 3.72
CA VAL A 99 13.67 25.10 4.81
C VAL A 99 13.07 24.63 6.14
N LEU A 100 11.91 23.95 6.09
CA LEU A 100 11.24 23.44 7.30
C LEU A 100 11.84 22.13 7.83
N GLU A 101 12.80 21.51 7.15
CA GLU A 101 13.56 20.38 7.71
C GLU A 101 14.27 20.76 9.01
N ALA A 102 14.57 22.07 9.20
CA ALA A 102 15.09 22.60 10.45
C ALA A 102 14.17 22.33 11.65
N THR A 103 12.86 22.19 11.45
CA THR A 103 11.92 21.87 12.52
C THR A 103 12.17 20.49 13.12
N ASP A 104 12.57 19.51 12.33
CA ASP A 104 12.91 18.17 12.82
C ASP A 104 14.20 18.18 13.64
N TYR A 105 15.16 19.01 13.27
CA TYR A 105 16.40 19.23 14.02
C TYR A 105 16.14 19.94 15.36
N LEU A 106 15.25 20.95 15.36
CA LEU A 106 14.90 21.70 16.58
C LEU A 106 13.99 20.92 17.53
N PHE A 107 13.19 19.99 17.02
CA PHE A 107 12.23 19.21 17.77
C PHE A 107 12.37 17.69 17.50
N PRO A 108 13.52 17.06 17.82
CA PRO A 108 13.79 15.66 17.47
C PRO A 108 12.83 14.66 18.13
N ARG A 109 12.20 15.05 19.23
CA ARG A 109 11.19 14.24 19.95
C ARG A 109 9.74 14.56 19.55
N GLY A 110 9.57 15.35 18.50
CA GLY A 110 8.28 15.87 18.06
C GLY A 110 7.95 17.22 18.70
N MET A 111 7.04 17.95 18.07
CA MET A 111 6.61 19.28 18.49
C MET A 111 5.14 19.24 18.91
N ASP A 112 4.86 19.55 20.17
CA ASP A 112 3.52 19.86 20.63
C ASP A 112 3.23 21.36 20.41
N HIS A 113 2.65 21.67 19.26
CA HIS A 113 2.33 23.02 18.86
C HIS A 113 1.22 23.67 19.71
N HIS A 114 0.45 22.90 20.48
CA HIS A 114 -0.54 23.43 21.41
C HIS A 114 0.12 23.98 22.69
N ARG A 115 1.23 23.39 23.10
CA ARG A 115 1.99 23.83 24.27
C ARG A 115 3.10 24.81 23.95
N LEU A 116 3.51 24.89 22.69
CA LEU A 116 4.58 25.80 22.25
C LEU A 116 4.13 27.25 22.47
N PHE A 117 4.81 27.96 23.37
CA PHE A 117 4.50 29.32 23.80
C PHE A 117 3.11 29.53 24.44
N ALA A 118 2.49 28.48 25.03
CA ALA A 118 1.18 28.57 25.67
C ALA A 118 1.08 29.62 26.80
N GLY A 119 2.22 30.00 27.42
CA GLY A 119 2.26 31.04 28.47
C GLY A 119 2.47 32.48 27.95
N VAL A 120 2.67 32.70 26.64
CA VAL A 120 2.96 34.02 26.09
C VAL A 120 1.74 34.58 25.36
N ARG A 121 1.16 35.65 25.89
CA ARG A 121 -0.06 36.28 25.35
C ARG A 121 0.17 36.74 23.88
N GLY A 122 -0.70 36.33 22.98
CA GLY A 122 -0.66 36.66 21.54
C GLY A 122 0.27 35.79 20.69
N VAL A 123 1.36 35.27 21.24
CA VAL A 123 2.33 34.44 20.50
C VAL A 123 1.73 33.07 20.18
N SER A 124 0.97 32.47 21.10
CA SER A 124 0.29 31.21 20.88
C SER A 124 -0.68 31.24 19.68
N ALA A 125 -1.44 32.33 19.52
CA ALA A 125 -2.36 32.48 18.40
C ALA A 125 -1.61 32.60 17.05
N LEU A 126 -0.50 33.33 17.02
CA LEU A 126 0.35 33.47 15.83
C LEU A 126 1.00 32.13 15.44
N VAL A 127 1.56 31.42 16.44
CA VAL A 127 2.18 30.08 16.24
C VAL A 127 1.14 29.08 15.76
N GLN A 128 -0.09 29.08 16.32
CA GLN A 128 -1.16 28.20 15.87
C GLN A 128 -1.64 28.55 14.45
N ALA A 129 -1.73 29.84 14.10
CA ALA A 129 -2.09 30.27 12.75
C ALA A 129 -1.04 29.84 11.73
N PHE A 130 0.24 30.02 12.07
CA PHE A 130 1.37 29.53 11.26
C PHE A 130 1.38 28.01 11.15
N ALA A 131 1.24 27.28 12.28
CA ALA A 131 1.20 25.83 12.31
C ALA A 131 0.05 25.28 11.46
N ARG A 132 -1.16 25.88 11.54
CA ARG A 132 -2.30 25.49 10.68
C ARG A 132 -2.02 25.68 9.20
N ARG A 133 -1.28 26.71 8.83
CA ARG A 133 -0.93 27.00 7.43
C ARG A 133 0.14 26.06 6.89
N VAL A 134 1.06 25.63 7.75
CA VAL A 134 2.22 24.78 7.37
C VAL A 134 1.91 23.29 7.55
N SER A 135 1.17 22.90 8.60
CA SER A 135 0.84 21.50 8.91
C SER A 135 -0.46 21.01 8.29
N GLY A 136 -1.09 21.79 7.41
CA GLY A 136 -2.26 21.37 6.67
C GLY A 136 -1.95 20.23 5.68
N LEU A 137 -3.00 19.64 5.08
CA LEU A 137 -2.90 18.60 4.04
C LEU A 137 -2.27 19.11 2.72
N GLY A 138 -1.53 20.22 2.79
CA GLY A 138 -0.91 20.87 1.64
C GLY A 138 -1.89 21.74 0.85
N ARG A 139 -1.47 22.10 -0.37
CA ARG A 139 -2.27 22.91 -1.30
C ARG A 139 -3.42 22.06 -1.84
N LEU A 140 -4.64 22.58 -1.81
CA LEU A 140 -5.82 21.96 -2.41
C LEU A 140 -5.65 21.70 -3.91
N ALA A 141 -6.54 20.94 -4.50
CA ALA A 141 -6.58 20.74 -5.94
C ALA A 141 -6.74 22.08 -6.68
N ASP A 142 -6.08 22.24 -7.82
CA ASP A 142 -6.12 23.47 -8.60
C ASP A 142 -7.49 23.66 -9.28
N HIS A 143 -8.24 22.58 -9.40
CA HIS A 143 -9.61 22.56 -9.94
C HIS A 143 -10.48 21.57 -9.16
N ALA A 144 -11.77 21.85 -9.10
CA ALA A 144 -12.76 20.92 -8.54
C ALA A 144 -13.37 20.11 -9.69
N GLU A 145 -13.47 18.80 -9.53
CA GLU A 145 -14.28 18.00 -10.44
C GLU A 145 -15.76 18.23 -10.17
N PRO A 146 -16.60 18.26 -11.23
CA PRO A 146 -18.03 18.36 -11.04
C PRO A 146 -18.55 17.16 -10.25
N PRO A 147 -19.59 17.36 -9.40
CA PRO A 147 -20.23 16.25 -8.70
C PRO A 147 -20.70 15.19 -9.69
N ARG A 148 -20.44 13.94 -9.37
CA ARG A 148 -20.91 12.78 -10.14
C ARG A 148 -21.91 12.00 -9.28
N GLU A 149 -23.02 11.59 -9.88
CA GLU A 149 -23.95 10.69 -9.21
C GLU A 149 -23.33 9.32 -9.02
N ALA A 150 -23.53 8.73 -7.83
CA ALA A 150 -23.13 7.37 -7.57
C ALA A 150 -24.02 6.39 -8.35
N LYS A 151 -23.40 5.45 -9.07
CA LYS A 151 -24.12 4.35 -9.71
C LYS A 151 -24.68 3.43 -8.62
N ARG A 152 -25.87 2.87 -8.83
CA ARG A 152 -26.44 1.84 -7.97
C ARG A 152 -26.38 0.48 -8.65
N LEU A 153 -26.03 -0.54 -7.89
CA LEU A 153 -25.89 -1.90 -8.38
C LEU A 153 -26.42 -2.87 -7.33
N GLU A 154 -27.19 -3.85 -7.77
CA GLU A 154 -27.61 -4.98 -6.95
C GLU A 154 -26.87 -6.24 -7.37
N ILE A 155 -26.43 -7.05 -6.41
CA ILE A 155 -25.66 -8.25 -6.65
C ILE A 155 -25.94 -9.31 -5.56
N ASP A 156 -25.87 -10.58 -5.91
CA ASP A 156 -26.01 -11.65 -4.93
C ASP A 156 -24.82 -11.65 -3.97
N VAL A 157 -23.59 -11.71 -4.49
CA VAL A 157 -22.38 -11.80 -3.66
C VAL A 157 -21.31 -10.80 -4.12
N LEU A 158 -20.89 -9.94 -3.21
CA LEU A 158 -19.72 -9.08 -3.38
C LEU A 158 -18.47 -9.78 -2.82
N VAL A 159 -17.42 -9.88 -3.60
CA VAL A 159 -16.09 -10.32 -3.16
C VAL A 159 -15.18 -9.12 -3.03
N VAL A 160 -14.57 -8.93 -1.87
CA VAL A 160 -13.64 -7.84 -1.57
C VAL A 160 -12.22 -8.38 -1.53
N GLY A 161 -11.41 -7.97 -2.51
CA GLY A 161 -10.02 -8.40 -2.68
C GLY A 161 -9.84 -9.42 -3.80
N GLY A 162 -8.92 -9.13 -4.71
CA GLY A 162 -8.60 -9.90 -5.92
C GLY A 162 -7.33 -10.75 -5.81
N GLY A 163 -6.99 -11.19 -4.59
CA GLY A 163 -5.93 -12.15 -4.35
C GLY A 163 -6.35 -13.59 -4.61
N THR A 164 -5.55 -14.57 -4.15
CA THR A 164 -5.80 -16.00 -4.35
C THR A 164 -7.18 -16.43 -3.87
N ALA A 165 -7.55 -16.08 -2.63
CA ALA A 165 -8.84 -16.44 -2.06
C ALA A 165 -10.01 -15.79 -2.80
N GLY A 166 -9.93 -14.47 -3.06
CA GLY A 166 -11.01 -13.76 -3.73
C GLY A 166 -11.22 -14.20 -5.18
N LEU A 167 -10.16 -14.46 -5.94
CA LEU A 167 -10.27 -15.00 -7.31
C LEU A 167 -10.86 -16.41 -7.32
N SER A 168 -10.52 -17.23 -6.32
CA SER A 168 -11.09 -18.56 -6.18
C SER A 168 -12.57 -18.51 -5.80
N ALA A 169 -12.96 -17.58 -4.92
CA ALA A 169 -14.35 -17.30 -4.62
C ALA A 169 -15.10 -16.79 -5.85
N ALA A 170 -14.54 -15.85 -6.60
CA ALA A 170 -15.14 -15.32 -7.82
C ALA A 170 -15.39 -16.39 -8.88
N ALA A 171 -14.43 -17.33 -9.02
CA ALA A 171 -14.58 -18.46 -9.95
C ALA A 171 -15.71 -19.41 -9.57
N GLU A 172 -15.95 -19.59 -8.27
CA GLU A 172 -17.04 -20.44 -7.75
C GLU A 172 -18.41 -19.74 -7.88
N LEU A 173 -18.46 -18.43 -7.67
CA LEU A 173 -19.69 -17.62 -7.72
C LEU A 173 -20.23 -17.44 -9.15
N GLY A 174 -19.35 -17.43 -10.14
CA GLY A 174 -19.75 -17.18 -11.53
C GLY A 174 -20.48 -15.84 -11.72
N ALA A 175 -21.50 -15.83 -12.55
CA ALA A 175 -22.29 -14.64 -12.88
C ALA A 175 -23.02 -13.99 -11.69
N ARG A 176 -23.14 -14.70 -10.55
CA ARG A 176 -23.75 -14.19 -9.31
C ARG A 176 -22.79 -13.32 -8.50
N GLY A 177 -21.50 -13.28 -8.86
CA GLY A 177 -20.44 -12.58 -8.16
C GLY A 177 -20.02 -11.26 -8.81
N LEU A 178 -19.66 -10.29 -7.95
CA LEU A 178 -18.89 -9.10 -8.30
C LEU A 178 -17.63 -9.08 -7.43
N LEU A 179 -16.45 -9.07 -8.02
CA LEU A 179 -15.19 -8.91 -7.31
C LEU A 179 -14.67 -7.49 -7.48
N ALA A 180 -14.35 -6.82 -6.38
CA ALA A 180 -13.68 -5.53 -6.36
C ALA A 180 -12.31 -5.63 -5.68
N ASP A 181 -11.30 -5.00 -6.28
CA ASP A 181 -9.92 -4.94 -5.77
C ASP A 181 -9.31 -3.58 -6.08
N ASP A 182 -8.64 -2.97 -5.12
CA ASP A 182 -8.04 -1.64 -5.24
C ASP A 182 -6.76 -1.60 -6.08
N GLN A 183 -6.16 -2.76 -6.37
CA GLN A 183 -4.91 -2.84 -7.10
C GLN A 183 -5.09 -2.61 -8.61
N LEU A 184 -4.01 -2.12 -9.25
CA LEU A 184 -3.96 -1.91 -10.71
C LEU A 184 -4.25 -3.19 -11.50
N ALA A 185 -3.93 -4.35 -10.94
CA ALA A 185 -4.21 -5.65 -11.54
C ALA A 185 -4.45 -6.72 -10.47
N LEU A 186 -5.31 -7.67 -10.80
CA LEU A 186 -5.69 -8.78 -9.92
C LEU A 186 -4.58 -9.82 -9.77
N GLY A 187 -4.66 -10.66 -8.74
CA GLY A 187 -3.72 -11.75 -8.46
C GLY A 187 -3.02 -11.64 -7.10
N GLY A 188 -3.12 -10.47 -6.44
CA GLY A 188 -2.58 -10.25 -5.10
C GLY A 188 -1.09 -10.58 -4.98
N ALA A 189 -0.71 -11.37 -3.96
CA ALA A 189 0.66 -11.78 -3.71
C ALA A 189 1.26 -12.65 -4.83
N LEU A 190 0.43 -13.47 -5.49
CA LEU A 190 0.89 -14.35 -6.58
C LEU A 190 1.44 -13.57 -7.79
N ARG A 191 1.01 -12.33 -8.02
CA ARG A 191 1.57 -11.52 -9.11
C ARG A 191 3.09 -11.38 -9.07
N VAL A 192 3.67 -11.42 -7.90
CA VAL A 192 5.12 -11.29 -7.72
C VAL A 192 5.80 -12.62 -7.37
N LEU A 193 5.08 -13.53 -6.71
CA LEU A 193 5.61 -14.84 -6.30
C LEU A 193 5.51 -15.89 -7.42
N ASP A 194 4.36 -15.94 -8.09
CA ASP A 194 4.04 -16.92 -9.14
C ASP A 194 3.10 -16.27 -10.17
N PRO A 195 3.62 -15.42 -11.07
CA PRO A 195 2.80 -14.71 -12.06
C PRO A 195 1.96 -15.63 -12.95
N PRO A 196 2.45 -16.78 -13.47
CA PRO A 196 1.67 -17.69 -14.28
C PRO A 196 0.42 -18.23 -13.56
N ARG A 197 0.56 -18.57 -12.26
CA ARG A 197 -0.57 -19.02 -11.44
C ARG A 197 -1.56 -17.88 -11.17
N ALA A 198 -1.08 -16.67 -10.93
CA ALA A 198 -1.94 -15.48 -10.79
C ALA A 198 -2.81 -15.28 -12.04
N GLU A 199 -2.20 -15.33 -13.23
CA GLU A 199 -2.91 -15.20 -14.50
C GLU A 199 -3.93 -16.34 -14.72
N ALA A 200 -3.57 -17.56 -14.38
CA ALA A 200 -4.49 -18.70 -14.48
C ALA A 200 -5.74 -18.52 -13.60
N LEU A 201 -5.57 -18.03 -12.35
CA LEU A 201 -6.69 -17.71 -11.47
C LEU A 201 -7.58 -16.59 -12.02
N VAL A 202 -6.97 -15.52 -12.54
CA VAL A 202 -7.71 -14.42 -13.17
C VAL A 202 -8.51 -14.90 -14.39
N ARG A 203 -7.90 -15.73 -15.27
CA ARG A 203 -8.59 -16.31 -16.42
C ARG A 203 -9.77 -17.18 -15.98
N ARG A 204 -9.58 -18.03 -14.95
CA ARG A 204 -10.65 -18.89 -14.41
C ARG A 204 -11.80 -18.06 -13.85
N ALA A 205 -11.52 -17.04 -13.03
CA ALA A 205 -12.54 -16.17 -12.48
C ALA A 205 -13.29 -15.38 -13.56
N ARG A 206 -12.61 -14.94 -14.62
CA ARG A 206 -13.25 -14.28 -15.76
C ARG A 206 -14.14 -15.24 -16.57
N ALA A 207 -13.63 -16.43 -16.85
CA ALA A 207 -14.36 -17.45 -17.62
C ALA A 207 -15.62 -17.96 -16.90
N SER A 208 -15.67 -17.87 -15.56
CA SER A 208 -16.87 -18.24 -14.78
C SER A 208 -18.04 -17.25 -14.95
N GLY A 209 -17.82 -16.08 -15.55
CA GLY A 209 -18.82 -15.03 -15.69
C GLY A 209 -18.88 -14.04 -14.53
N CYS A 210 -18.03 -14.16 -13.51
CA CYS A 210 -17.93 -13.18 -12.42
C CYS A 210 -17.49 -11.81 -12.94
N LYS A 211 -18.14 -10.75 -12.48
CA LYS A 211 -17.77 -9.38 -12.81
C LYS A 211 -16.53 -8.98 -12.02
N LEU A 212 -15.40 -8.71 -12.71
CA LEU A 212 -14.13 -8.34 -12.09
C LEU A 212 -13.88 -6.83 -12.24
N ARG A 213 -13.67 -6.13 -11.11
CA ARG A 213 -13.39 -4.70 -11.04
C ARG A 213 -12.05 -4.45 -10.34
N PRO A 214 -10.93 -4.49 -11.05
CA PRO A 214 -9.65 -3.96 -10.54
C PRO A 214 -9.73 -2.42 -10.42
N ARG A 215 -8.79 -1.83 -9.69
CA ARG A 215 -8.72 -0.39 -9.41
C ARG A 215 -10.00 0.15 -8.73
N THR A 216 -10.69 -0.70 -7.98
CA THR A 216 -11.95 -0.35 -7.33
C THR A 216 -11.87 -0.70 -5.85
N SER A 217 -11.75 0.33 -5.02
CA SER A 217 -11.68 0.19 -3.56
C SER A 217 -13.07 0.03 -2.96
N VAL A 218 -13.23 -0.91 -2.06
CA VAL A 218 -14.40 -0.98 -1.17
C VAL A 218 -14.06 -0.16 0.07
N ILE A 219 -14.65 1.02 0.19
CA ILE A 219 -14.34 2.01 1.23
C ILE A 219 -15.26 1.94 2.44
N GLY A 220 -16.33 1.16 2.36
CA GLY A 220 -17.23 0.96 3.47
C GLY A 220 -18.24 -0.16 3.25
N LEU A 221 -18.63 -0.79 4.36
CA LEU A 221 -19.71 -1.77 4.45
C LEU A 221 -20.71 -1.31 5.50
N TYR A 222 -21.97 -1.12 5.09
CA TYR A 222 -23.02 -0.59 5.93
C TYR A 222 -24.15 -1.61 6.06
N VAL A 223 -24.55 -1.92 7.27
CA VAL A 223 -25.67 -2.82 7.58
C VAL A 223 -26.90 -1.96 7.83
N GLU A 224 -27.73 -1.78 6.80
CA GLU A 224 -28.96 -0.95 6.92
C GLU A 224 -30.15 -1.74 7.48
N ASP A 225 -30.24 -3.02 7.12
CA ASP A 225 -31.25 -3.94 7.64
C ASP A 225 -30.58 -5.31 7.91
N ARG A 226 -30.62 -5.74 9.17
CA ARG A 226 -29.99 -7.01 9.59
C ARG A 226 -30.54 -8.24 8.88
N GLU A 227 -31.68 -8.13 8.20
CA GLU A 227 -32.38 -9.28 7.63
C GLU A 227 -32.20 -9.44 6.10
N ARG A 228 -31.75 -8.41 5.33
CA ARG A 228 -31.85 -8.49 3.86
C ARG A 228 -30.58 -8.26 3.05
N ALA A 229 -29.86 -7.18 3.25
CA ALA A 229 -28.73 -6.82 2.41
C ALA A 229 -27.73 -5.89 3.11
N LEU A 230 -26.52 -5.87 2.58
CA LEU A 230 -25.46 -4.94 2.97
C LEU A 230 -25.27 -3.92 1.87
N THR A 231 -25.13 -2.64 2.23
CA THR A 231 -24.70 -1.61 1.30
C THR A 231 -23.19 -1.47 1.36
N ALA A 232 -22.50 -1.73 0.25
CA ALA A 232 -21.09 -1.47 0.09
C ALA A 232 -20.88 -0.22 -0.76
N LEU A 233 -19.99 0.68 -0.30
CA LEU A 233 -19.57 1.83 -1.09
C LEU A 233 -18.25 1.54 -1.76
N LEU A 234 -18.23 1.57 -3.09
CA LEU A 234 -17.07 1.33 -3.93
C LEU A 234 -16.65 2.63 -4.62
N VAL A 235 -15.35 2.84 -4.76
CA VAL A 235 -14.78 3.95 -5.53
C VAL A 235 -13.74 3.43 -6.50
N GLY A 236 -13.88 3.77 -7.75
CA GLY A 236 -12.99 3.34 -8.83
C GLY A 236 -12.89 4.36 -9.96
N PRO A 237 -12.27 4.00 -11.09
CA PRO A 237 -12.11 4.91 -12.25
C PRO A 237 -13.44 5.44 -12.80
N GLU A 238 -14.53 4.69 -12.61
CA GLU A 238 -15.87 5.09 -13.06
C GLU A 238 -16.61 5.99 -12.05
N GLY A 239 -15.98 6.36 -10.92
CA GLY A 239 -16.56 7.11 -9.82
C GLY A 239 -17.07 6.23 -8.69
N ALA A 240 -18.04 6.73 -7.91
CA ALA A 240 -18.63 6.03 -6.79
C ALA A 240 -19.73 5.05 -7.24
N ILE A 241 -19.81 3.90 -6.59
CA ILE A 241 -20.81 2.86 -6.83
C ILE A 241 -21.37 2.42 -5.48
N SER A 242 -22.65 2.54 -5.28
CA SER A 242 -23.37 1.96 -4.14
C SER A 242 -23.86 0.57 -4.53
N VAL A 243 -23.33 -0.45 -3.89
CA VAL A 243 -23.67 -1.86 -4.16
C VAL A 243 -24.53 -2.41 -3.05
N SER A 244 -25.75 -2.80 -3.37
CA SER A 244 -26.59 -3.63 -2.49
C SER A 244 -26.24 -5.10 -2.72
N ALA A 245 -25.58 -5.71 -1.74
CA ALA A 245 -25.14 -7.11 -1.79
C ALA A 245 -25.91 -7.97 -0.78
N ARG A 246 -26.45 -9.11 -1.21
CA ARG A 246 -27.11 -10.05 -0.28
C ARG A 246 -26.09 -10.72 0.62
N ARG A 247 -24.86 -10.95 0.11
CA ARG A 247 -23.73 -11.55 0.85
C ARG A 247 -22.44 -10.86 0.47
N VAL A 248 -21.48 -10.87 1.39
CA VAL A 248 -20.12 -10.35 1.16
C VAL A 248 -19.08 -11.40 1.56
N VAL A 249 -18.09 -11.63 0.70
CA VAL A 249 -16.91 -12.45 0.99
C VAL A 249 -15.70 -11.51 1.11
N LEU A 250 -15.14 -11.36 2.30
CA LEU A 250 -13.95 -10.58 2.58
C LEU A 250 -12.69 -11.42 2.33
N ALA A 251 -11.89 -11.03 1.38
CA ALA A 251 -10.60 -11.63 1.05
C ALA A 251 -9.50 -10.58 0.85
N PRO A 252 -9.39 -9.54 1.73
CA PRO A 252 -8.48 -8.40 1.55
C PRO A 252 -7.00 -8.76 1.76
N GLY A 253 -6.72 -9.95 2.28
CA GLY A 253 -5.36 -10.43 2.52
C GLY A 253 -4.75 -9.91 3.81
N SER A 254 -3.52 -9.40 3.74
CA SER A 254 -2.74 -8.91 4.88
C SER A 254 -1.99 -7.64 4.54
N HIS A 255 -1.66 -6.86 5.55
CA HIS A 255 -0.75 -5.71 5.45
C HIS A 255 0.71 -6.16 5.31
N ASP A 256 1.58 -5.25 4.89
CA ASP A 256 3.02 -5.51 4.92
C ASP A 256 3.54 -5.40 6.36
N PRO A 257 4.55 -6.19 6.74
CA PRO A 257 5.12 -6.14 8.10
C PRO A 257 5.74 -4.77 8.38
N VAL A 258 5.66 -4.31 9.63
CA VAL A 258 6.29 -3.07 10.07
C VAL A 258 7.58 -3.42 10.82
N PRO A 259 8.76 -2.95 10.37
CA PRO A 259 10.01 -3.25 11.06
C PRO A 259 10.12 -2.47 12.38
N LEU A 260 10.65 -3.12 13.42
CA LEU A 260 10.77 -2.55 14.76
C LEU A 260 12.23 -2.14 15.07
N PHE A 261 12.77 -1.18 14.31
CA PHE A 261 14.07 -0.58 14.57
C PHE A 261 14.01 0.94 14.39
N GLU A 262 15.00 1.64 14.96
CA GLU A 262 15.05 3.10 14.92
C GLU A 262 15.24 3.62 13.47
N ASN A 263 14.51 4.68 13.09
CA ASN A 263 14.47 5.28 11.76
C ASN A 263 13.99 4.32 10.65
N ASN A 264 13.08 3.41 10.99
CA ASN A 264 12.44 2.50 10.03
C ASN A 264 11.61 3.21 8.95
N ASP A 265 11.35 4.50 9.12
CA ASP A 265 10.60 5.35 8.19
C ASP A 265 11.49 6.09 7.16
N LEU A 266 12.81 5.86 7.18
CA LEU A 266 13.71 6.45 6.19
C LEU A 266 13.38 5.95 4.78
N PRO A 267 13.32 6.86 3.77
CA PRO A 267 13.20 6.46 2.37
C PRO A 267 14.29 5.45 1.97
N GLY A 268 13.87 4.38 1.29
CA GLY A 268 14.75 3.25 0.97
C GLY A 268 14.64 2.07 1.94
N VAL A 269 13.90 2.23 3.05
CA VAL A 269 13.35 1.12 3.83
C VAL A 269 11.98 0.77 3.23
N MET A 270 11.78 -0.49 2.81
CA MET A 270 10.53 -0.93 2.17
C MET A 270 10.22 -2.39 2.43
N SER A 271 9.00 -2.83 2.15
CA SER A 271 8.66 -4.24 2.25
C SER A 271 9.36 -5.07 1.17
N ALA A 272 9.72 -6.31 1.47
CA ALA A 272 10.32 -7.23 0.49
C ALA A 272 9.35 -7.51 -0.67
N ARG A 273 8.04 -7.54 -0.41
CA ARG A 273 7.00 -7.59 -1.44
C ARG A 273 7.09 -6.42 -2.42
N ALA A 274 7.31 -5.21 -1.91
CA ALA A 274 7.47 -4.02 -2.73
C ALA A 274 8.74 -4.09 -3.58
N ALA A 275 9.87 -4.47 -2.99
CA ALA A 275 11.14 -4.61 -3.70
C ALA A 275 11.07 -5.68 -4.79
N LEU A 276 10.45 -6.84 -4.50
CA LEU A 276 10.21 -7.90 -5.49
C LEU A 276 9.27 -7.42 -6.61
N SER A 277 8.24 -6.63 -6.27
CA SER A 277 7.34 -6.04 -7.27
C SER A 277 8.06 -5.07 -8.20
N LEU A 278 8.97 -4.24 -7.68
CA LEU A 278 9.82 -3.36 -8.48
C LEU A 278 10.74 -4.16 -9.41
N LEU A 279 11.41 -5.19 -8.85
CA LEU A 279 12.32 -6.05 -9.62
C LEU A 279 11.60 -6.75 -10.78
N ARG A 280 10.40 -7.29 -10.54
CA ARG A 280 9.55 -7.92 -11.58
C ARG A 280 9.10 -6.92 -12.66
N GLN A 281 9.10 -5.62 -12.36
CA GLN A 281 8.79 -4.54 -13.28
C GLN A 281 10.05 -3.85 -13.83
N GLY A 282 11.20 -4.50 -13.72
CA GLY A 282 12.47 -4.03 -14.30
C GLY A 282 13.13 -2.90 -13.52
N VAL A 283 12.86 -2.75 -12.21
CA VAL A 283 13.52 -1.74 -11.37
C VAL A 283 14.20 -2.39 -10.17
N LEU A 284 15.52 -2.30 -10.13
CA LEU A 284 16.34 -2.73 -8.99
C LEU A 284 16.42 -1.60 -7.95
N VAL A 285 16.18 -1.91 -6.68
CA VAL A 285 16.16 -0.93 -5.58
C VAL A 285 17.56 -0.46 -5.16
N GLY A 286 18.60 -1.25 -5.41
CA GLY A 286 19.99 -0.96 -5.08
C GLY A 286 20.87 -2.18 -5.27
N GLU A 287 22.18 -1.98 -5.27
CA GLU A 287 23.17 -3.06 -5.45
C GLU A 287 23.60 -3.71 -4.14
N ARG A 288 23.45 -2.99 -3.01
CA ARG A 288 23.72 -3.51 -1.66
C ARG A 288 22.44 -3.43 -0.86
N VAL A 289 21.81 -4.56 -0.63
CA VAL A 289 20.51 -4.63 0.01
C VAL A 289 20.62 -5.37 1.34
N ALA A 290 20.21 -4.73 2.43
CA ALA A 290 19.95 -5.43 3.67
C ALA A 290 18.58 -6.08 3.60
N VAL A 291 18.51 -7.36 3.86
CA VAL A 291 17.27 -8.16 3.86
C VAL A 291 16.98 -8.55 5.30
N VAL A 292 15.92 -7.99 5.87
CA VAL A 292 15.53 -8.19 7.27
C VAL A 292 14.36 -9.14 7.35
N GLY A 293 14.59 -10.29 7.98
CA GLY A 293 13.63 -11.39 8.04
C GLY A 293 13.78 -12.39 6.90
N ASP A 294 13.04 -13.50 6.98
CA ASP A 294 13.17 -14.71 6.18
C ASP A 294 11.90 -15.12 5.42
N GLY A 295 10.96 -14.19 5.27
CA GLY A 295 9.70 -14.44 4.58
C GLY A 295 9.87 -14.78 3.09
N ARG A 296 8.81 -15.30 2.50
CA ARG A 296 8.82 -15.77 1.10
C ARG A 296 9.13 -14.68 0.06
N PHE A 297 8.75 -13.43 0.32
CA PHE A 297 9.05 -12.34 -0.60
C PHE A 297 10.53 -12.00 -0.57
N ALA A 298 11.16 -12.04 0.61
CA ALA A 298 12.60 -11.85 0.77
C ALA A 298 13.37 -12.96 0.04
N ALA A 299 12.99 -14.23 0.21
CA ALA A 299 13.61 -15.36 -0.47
C ALA A 299 13.56 -15.22 -1.99
N HIS A 300 12.38 -14.94 -2.55
CA HIS A 300 12.22 -14.73 -3.99
C HIS A 300 12.97 -13.49 -4.50
N PHE A 301 13.06 -12.42 -3.69
CA PHE A 301 13.84 -11.24 -4.07
C PHE A 301 15.33 -11.57 -4.16
N VAL A 302 15.88 -12.25 -3.15
CA VAL A 302 17.29 -12.64 -3.10
C VAL A 302 17.64 -13.53 -4.27
N GLU A 303 16.83 -14.55 -4.55
CA GLU A 303 17.00 -15.44 -5.70
C GLU A 303 16.97 -14.66 -7.03
N ALA A 304 15.93 -13.86 -7.25
CA ALA A 304 15.74 -13.14 -8.51
C ALA A 304 16.76 -12.01 -8.73
N SER A 305 17.40 -11.50 -7.67
CA SER A 305 18.39 -10.42 -7.75
C SER A 305 19.84 -10.89 -7.58
N SER A 306 20.11 -12.19 -7.49
CA SER A 306 21.40 -12.76 -7.12
C SER A 306 22.58 -12.33 -8.01
N GLU A 307 22.35 -12.10 -9.29
CA GLU A 307 23.35 -11.60 -10.24
C GLU A 307 23.40 -10.06 -10.32
N LEU A 308 22.44 -9.35 -9.71
CA LEU A 308 22.24 -7.90 -9.84
C LEU A 308 22.62 -7.13 -8.59
N ALA A 309 22.51 -7.77 -7.42
CA ALA A 309 22.71 -7.15 -6.12
C ALA A 309 23.33 -8.09 -5.11
N THR A 310 24.11 -7.52 -4.18
CA THR A 310 24.59 -8.23 -2.99
C THR A 310 23.56 -8.07 -1.88
N SER A 311 22.93 -9.16 -1.48
CA SER A 311 21.99 -9.23 -0.38
C SER A 311 22.67 -9.67 0.91
N THR A 312 22.48 -8.89 1.99
CA THR A 312 22.92 -9.28 3.35
C THR A 312 21.68 -9.64 4.17
N LEU A 313 21.57 -10.93 4.50
CA LEU A 313 20.46 -11.45 5.31
C LEU A 313 20.68 -11.11 6.79
N LEU A 314 19.66 -10.62 7.45
CA LEU A 314 19.68 -10.16 8.83
C LEU A 314 18.40 -10.64 9.55
N ASP A 315 18.56 -11.20 10.73
CA ASP A 315 17.43 -11.41 11.62
C ASP A 315 16.88 -10.06 12.11
N SER A 316 15.58 -9.95 12.27
CA SER A 316 14.92 -8.70 12.66
C SER A 316 15.45 -8.14 13.99
N GLU A 317 15.77 -9.01 14.95
CA GLU A 317 16.32 -8.64 16.26
C GLU A 317 17.75 -8.07 16.20
N MET A 318 18.48 -8.37 15.14
CA MET A 318 19.84 -7.86 14.93
C MET A 318 19.87 -6.41 14.50
N VAL A 319 18.80 -5.89 13.89
CA VAL A 319 18.79 -4.53 13.33
C VAL A 319 18.38 -3.52 14.40
N LEU A 320 19.27 -2.60 14.71
CA LEU A 320 19.05 -1.57 15.73
C LEU A 320 18.50 -0.26 15.14
N SER A 321 19.05 0.17 14.01
CA SER A 321 18.66 1.45 13.40
C SER A 321 19.09 1.55 11.94
N ALA A 322 18.33 2.33 11.17
CA ALA A 322 18.72 2.78 9.84
C ALA A 322 19.31 4.20 9.89
N HIS A 323 20.26 4.48 9.01
CA HIS A 323 20.93 5.80 8.94
C HIS A 323 21.09 6.26 7.51
N GLY A 324 20.98 7.57 7.31
CA GLY A 324 21.19 8.23 6.02
C GLY A 324 20.47 9.56 5.94
N LYS A 325 20.85 10.37 4.95
CA LYS A 325 20.17 11.61 4.57
C LYS A 325 20.28 11.80 3.05
N PRO A 326 19.18 12.05 2.35
CA PRO A 326 17.79 12.04 2.79
C PRO A 326 17.16 10.63 2.77
N SER A 327 17.91 9.59 2.39
CA SER A 327 17.50 8.19 2.32
C SER A 327 18.50 7.29 3.02
N VAL A 328 18.14 6.04 3.23
CA VAL A 328 19.03 5.05 3.87
C VAL A 328 20.35 4.90 3.12
N SER A 329 21.45 4.80 3.87
CA SER A 329 22.80 4.55 3.34
C SER A 329 23.57 3.53 4.18
N SER A 330 23.09 3.23 5.38
CA SER A 330 23.64 2.19 6.24
C SER A 330 22.62 1.72 7.27
N VAL A 331 22.84 0.53 7.80
CA VAL A 331 22.12 -0.01 8.97
C VAL A 331 23.11 -0.34 10.07
N LYS A 332 22.71 -0.08 11.32
CA LYS A 332 23.44 -0.49 12.51
C LYS A 332 22.87 -1.83 12.97
N VAL A 333 23.74 -2.82 13.09
CA VAL A 333 23.36 -4.17 13.49
C VAL A 333 24.15 -4.63 14.70
N ARG A 334 23.57 -5.54 15.49
CA ARG A 334 24.19 -6.17 16.66
C ARG A 334 24.27 -7.68 16.43
N ALA A 335 25.45 -8.24 16.59
CA ALA A 335 25.70 -9.68 16.58
C ALA A 335 26.41 -10.06 17.90
N GLY A 336 25.69 -10.62 18.85
CA GLY A 336 26.15 -10.81 20.21
C GLY A 336 26.45 -9.47 20.90
N SER A 337 27.68 -9.27 21.36
CA SER A 337 28.15 -8.01 21.98
C SER A 337 28.71 -6.99 20.99
N ILE A 338 28.83 -7.34 19.71
CA ILE A 338 29.49 -6.50 18.70
C ILE A 338 28.42 -5.74 17.92
N GLU A 339 28.57 -4.42 17.90
CA GLU A 339 27.80 -3.54 17.02
C GLU A 339 28.63 -3.12 15.82
N ARG A 340 28.05 -3.20 14.64
CA ARG A 340 28.70 -2.77 13.40
C ARG A 340 27.72 -2.01 12.50
N ARG A 341 28.26 -1.22 11.61
CA ARG A 341 27.49 -0.50 10.59
C ARG A 341 27.75 -1.14 9.22
N LEU A 342 26.67 -1.53 8.55
CA LEU A 342 26.70 -2.07 7.18
C LEU A 342 26.27 -0.98 6.21
N ARG A 343 27.05 -0.72 5.17
CA ARG A 343 26.65 0.19 4.08
C ARG A 343 25.64 -0.51 3.18
N VAL A 344 24.53 0.15 2.93
CA VAL A 344 23.44 -0.38 2.10
C VAL A 344 22.87 0.72 1.20
N ASP A 345 22.25 0.33 0.09
CA ASP A 345 21.51 1.22 -0.79
C ASP A 345 20.00 1.17 -0.51
N ALA A 346 19.53 0.04 0.02
CA ALA A 346 18.15 -0.18 0.43
C ALA A 346 18.07 -1.20 1.59
N VAL A 347 16.97 -1.15 2.32
CA VAL A 347 16.59 -2.15 3.33
C VAL A 347 15.24 -2.72 2.94
N ILE A 348 15.15 -4.02 2.78
CA ILE A 348 13.89 -4.71 2.54
C ILE A 348 13.51 -5.55 3.75
N VAL A 349 12.22 -5.53 4.10
CA VAL A 349 11.71 -6.17 5.31
C VAL A 349 10.65 -7.18 4.93
N ASP A 350 10.80 -8.41 5.42
CA ASP A 350 9.80 -9.46 5.33
C ASP A 350 9.58 -10.09 6.71
N GLY A 351 8.40 -10.64 6.94
CA GLY A 351 8.06 -11.24 8.21
C GLY A 351 6.56 -11.48 8.35
N PRO A 352 6.12 -11.72 9.57
CA PRO A 352 4.70 -11.89 9.84
C PRO A 352 3.88 -10.69 9.37
N ALA A 353 2.96 -10.95 8.46
CA ALA A 353 2.11 -9.93 7.84
C ALA A 353 0.75 -9.89 8.56
N PRO A 354 0.41 -8.80 9.27
CA PRO A 354 -0.85 -8.71 10.00
C PRO A 354 -2.04 -8.77 9.03
N PRO A 355 -3.09 -9.56 9.37
CA PRO A 355 -4.29 -9.65 8.55
C PRO A 355 -5.00 -8.30 8.39
N ALA A 356 -5.59 -8.07 7.22
CA ALA A 356 -6.43 -6.89 6.97
C ALA A 356 -7.85 -7.19 7.47
N PHE A 357 -8.17 -6.76 8.68
CA PHE A 357 -9.41 -7.09 9.41
C PHE A 357 -10.45 -5.96 9.41
N GLU A 358 -10.09 -4.76 8.97
CA GLU A 358 -10.82 -3.51 9.22
C GLU A 358 -12.25 -3.53 8.68
N LEU A 359 -12.45 -4.03 7.45
CA LEU A 359 -13.79 -4.14 6.86
C LEU A 359 -14.66 -5.17 7.59
N GLY A 360 -14.06 -6.22 8.14
CA GLY A 360 -14.78 -7.22 8.94
C GLY A 360 -15.30 -6.62 10.25
N VAL A 361 -14.48 -5.82 10.92
CA VAL A 361 -14.87 -5.11 12.13
C VAL A 361 -15.93 -4.04 11.83
N GLN A 362 -15.77 -3.30 10.72
CA GLN A 362 -16.78 -2.33 10.29
C GLN A 362 -18.15 -2.97 10.02
N ALA A 363 -18.15 -4.22 9.52
CA ALA A 363 -19.37 -4.99 9.31
C ALA A 363 -19.98 -5.59 10.60
N GLY A 364 -19.36 -5.32 11.76
CA GLY A 364 -19.82 -5.81 13.07
C GLY A 364 -19.14 -7.09 13.56
N GLY A 365 -18.10 -7.56 12.89
CA GLY A 365 -17.28 -8.68 13.32
C GLY A 365 -16.37 -8.36 14.49
N THR A 366 -15.86 -9.39 15.15
CA THR A 366 -14.92 -9.32 16.26
C THR A 366 -13.54 -9.84 15.84
N THR A 367 -12.51 -9.46 16.59
CA THR A 367 -11.14 -9.91 16.37
C THR A 367 -10.57 -10.53 17.63
N ARG A 368 -9.68 -11.53 17.45
CA ARG A 368 -8.82 -12.05 18.53
C ARG A 368 -7.36 -11.77 18.20
N PHE A 369 -6.60 -11.44 19.22
CA PHE A 369 -5.15 -11.28 19.10
C PHE A 369 -4.47 -12.65 19.13
N VAL A 370 -3.60 -12.90 18.14
CA VAL A 370 -2.74 -14.08 18.07
C VAL A 370 -1.31 -13.59 18.03
N PRO A 371 -0.45 -13.96 19.00
CA PRO A 371 0.97 -13.65 18.95
C PRO A 371 1.54 -14.02 17.57
N GLU A 372 2.50 -13.25 17.07
CA GLU A 372 3.19 -13.45 15.77
C GLU A 372 2.32 -13.22 14.52
N ARG A 373 0.99 -13.15 14.64
CA ARG A 373 0.07 -12.92 13.52
C ARG A 373 -0.74 -11.64 13.63
N GLY A 374 -0.84 -11.05 14.83
CA GLY A 374 -1.67 -9.87 15.09
C GLY A 374 -3.16 -10.20 15.25
N TYR A 375 -4.02 -9.25 14.92
CA TYR A 375 -5.47 -9.41 15.02
C TYR A 375 -6.03 -10.19 13.84
N LEU A 376 -6.71 -11.30 14.15
CA LEU A 376 -7.44 -12.14 13.20
C LEU A 376 -8.93 -11.93 13.39
N LEU A 377 -9.69 -11.94 12.31
CA LEU A 377 -11.17 -11.99 12.40
C LEU A 377 -11.61 -13.29 13.08
N GLU A 378 -12.55 -13.19 14.00
CA GLU A 378 -13.22 -14.36 14.56
C GLU A 378 -14.28 -14.85 13.59
N LEU A 379 -14.27 -16.15 13.35
CA LEU A 379 -15.15 -16.83 12.39
C LEU A 379 -15.97 -17.90 13.10
N ASP A 380 -17.23 -18.04 12.73
CA ASP A 380 -18.01 -19.21 13.11
C ASP A 380 -17.66 -20.44 12.25
N ALA A 381 -18.37 -21.55 12.45
CA ALA A 381 -18.15 -22.80 11.70
C ALA A 381 -18.44 -22.66 10.20
N GLU A 382 -19.29 -21.71 9.82
CA GLU A 382 -19.64 -21.38 8.45
C GLU A 382 -18.79 -20.22 7.87
N ARG A 383 -17.67 -19.87 8.51
CA ARG A 383 -16.78 -18.79 8.10
C ARG A 383 -17.39 -17.38 8.14
N ARG A 384 -18.48 -17.18 8.89
CA ARG A 384 -19.09 -15.87 9.04
C ARG A 384 -18.32 -15.03 10.06
N VAL A 385 -18.12 -13.76 9.70
CA VAL A 385 -17.57 -12.71 10.54
C VAL A 385 -18.70 -11.93 11.23
N ALA A 386 -19.78 -11.70 10.48
CA ALA A 386 -20.98 -11.00 10.88
C ALA A 386 -22.17 -11.49 10.04
N PRO A 387 -23.42 -11.12 10.34
CA PRO A 387 -24.56 -11.46 9.49
C PRO A 387 -24.29 -11.11 8.03
N HIS A 388 -24.43 -12.10 7.13
CA HIS A 388 -24.23 -11.97 5.68
C HIS A 388 -22.78 -11.70 5.23
N VAL A 389 -21.79 -11.66 6.13
CA VAL A 389 -20.38 -11.40 5.84
C VAL A 389 -19.53 -12.60 6.18
N PHE A 390 -18.78 -13.09 5.21
CA PHE A 390 -17.86 -14.23 5.31
C PHE A 390 -16.44 -13.76 5.07
N ALA A 391 -15.43 -14.47 5.58
CA ALA A 391 -14.04 -14.14 5.30
C ALA A 391 -13.26 -15.35 4.78
N ALA A 392 -12.22 -15.06 3.98
CA ALA A 392 -11.35 -16.06 3.38
C ALA A 392 -9.90 -15.60 3.26
N GLY A 393 -8.98 -16.54 3.18
CA GLY A 393 -7.54 -16.30 2.98
C GLY A 393 -6.83 -15.76 4.21
N SER A 394 -5.83 -14.91 4.02
CA SER A 394 -4.99 -14.41 5.12
C SER A 394 -5.77 -13.63 6.17
N ALA A 395 -6.82 -12.90 5.78
CA ALA A 395 -7.70 -12.17 6.71
C ALA A 395 -8.44 -13.12 7.67
N ALA A 396 -8.75 -14.34 7.21
CA ALA A 396 -9.34 -15.42 7.99
C ALA A 396 -8.28 -16.29 8.71
N GLY A 397 -7.01 -15.99 8.54
CA GLY A 397 -5.92 -16.80 9.10
C GLY A 397 -5.63 -18.11 8.38
N SER A 398 -6.15 -18.33 7.19
CA SER A 398 -5.98 -19.57 6.42
C SER A 398 -4.59 -19.69 5.80
N SER A 399 -4.08 -20.93 5.76
CA SER A 399 -2.86 -21.31 5.02
C SER A 399 -3.15 -21.73 3.57
N ASP A 400 -4.34 -22.25 3.28
CA ASP A 400 -4.79 -22.60 1.92
C ASP A 400 -5.84 -21.61 1.43
N SER A 401 -5.35 -20.52 0.81
CA SER A 401 -6.21 -19.45 0.35
C SER A 401 -7.12 -19.84 -0.84
N GLU A 402 -6.77 -20.85 -1.65
CA GLU A 402 -7.63 -21.26 -2.77
C GLU A 402 -8.87 -21.99 -2.29
N GLU A 403 -8.68 -23.03 -1.48
CA GLU A 403 -9.81 -23.82 -0.97
C GLU A 403 -10.65 -23.01 0.00
N ASP A 404 -9.99 -22.12 0.76
CA ASP A 404 -10.66 -21.21 1.68
C ASP A 404 -11.61 -20.25 0.95
N GLY A 405 -11.15 -19.69 -0.17
CA GLY A 405 -11.99 -18.83 -1.03
C GLY A 405 -13.19 -19.54 -1.63
N LYS A 406 -12.99 -20.76 -2.16
CA LYS A 406 -14.08 -21.60 -2.67
C LYS A 406 -15.09 -21.95 -1.57
N GLY A 407 -14.61 -22.35 -0.39
CA GLY A 407 -15.45 -22.67 0.76
C GLY A 407 -16.33 -21.51 1.18
N ALA A 408 -15.76 -20.30 1.32
CA ALA A 408 -16.50 -19.10 1.66
C ALA A 408 -17.58 -18.77 0.61
N ALA A 409 -17.26 -18.93 -0.68
CA ALA A 409 -18.21 -18.70 -1.76
C ALA A 409 -19.38 -19.69 -1.74
N ARG A 410 -19.11 -20.99 -1.52
CA ARG A 410 -20.14 -22.04 -1.45
C ARG A 410 -21.12 -21.78 -0.29
N VAL A 411 -20.59 -21.44 0.88
CA VAL A 411 -21.44 -21.13 2.04
C VAL A 411 -22.24 -19.85 1.80
N ALA A 412 -21.64 -18.80 1.23
CA ALA A 412 -22.35 -17.58 0.86
C ALA A 412 -23.51 -17.87 -0.11
N LEU A 413 -23.29 -18.70 -1.15
CA LEU A 413 -24.33 -19.11 -2.08
C LEU A 413 -25.45 -19.94 -1.43
N ALA A 414 -25.08 -20.89 -0.57
CA ALA A 414 -26.05 -21.73 0.11
C ALA A 414 -26.95 -20.96 1.10
N SER A 415 -26.49 -19.80 1.56
CA SER A 415 -27.19 -18.92 2.51
C SER A 415 -28.08 -17.87 1.84
N LEU A 416 -28.11 -17.78 0.50
CA LEU A 416 -28.97 -16.86 -0.25
C LEU A 416 -30.43 -17.26 -0.24
#